data_499daa08104822885c6177429a85e41b
#
_entry.id   499daa08104822885c6177429a85e41b
#
_cell.length_a   1.000
_cell.length_b   1.000
_cell.length_c   1.000
_cell.angle_alpha   90.00
_cell.angle_beta   90.00
_cell.angle_gamma   90.00
#
_symmetry.space_group_name_H-M   'P 1'
#
loop_
_entity.id
_entity.type
_entity.pdbx_description
1 polymer ?
#
loop_
_entity_poly.entity_id
_entity_poly.type
_entity_poly.pdbx_seq_one_letter_code
_entity_poly.pdbx_strand_id
1 'polypeptide(L)'
;MSQKICIISFDHWNYDKHIVDKLNEKGIDAFHIKIGAFKHKNIGVRILNTFSKVFLDKNPKIEKRQEHIIKMLDKNGFQDQILVINPEVISLEYHQKIKKFTHKYIAYLYDSVDRCPVEHLLNGIFDEIYSFDKGDVAKYGFKETTNYNYLEKQAINDTASFKNQVLYIASFDNRLRKVILLKQALEKIKVSYKFIIVGKKTSLFKLKNIFSSTISGVEFKRNRIEQNDLKELYSQTQTILDLVRDKQSGLSFRVFEAMAFQKKLITNNKNIVHYNFYNPNNILVLENENYVFDKAFFDTNYEPLPTDIYNEYTLDNWVNTVFKI
;
A
#
# COMPACT_ATOMS: atom_id res chain seq x y z
N MET A 1 -4.25 33.48 3.35
CA MET A 1 -5.09 32.35 3.78
C MET A 1 -4.27 31.09 3.59
N SER A 2 -4.32 30.13 4.53
CA SER A 2 -3.64 28.83 4.32
C SER A 2 -4.32 28.08 3.18
N GLN A 3 -3.52 27.37 2.39
CA GLN A 3 -4.01 26.51 1.33
C GLN A 3 -4.89 25.40 1.92
N LYS A 4 -6.00 25.05 1.25
CA LYS A 4 -6.94 24.02 1.67
C LYS A 4 -6.82 22.79 0.77
N ILE A 5 -6.57 21.60 1.37
CA ILE A 5 -6.41 20.36 0.62
C ILE A 5 -7.31 19.26 1.20
N CYS A 6 -8.07 18.60 0.34
CA CYS A 6 -8.88 17.45 0.72
C CYS A 6 -8.31 16.16 0.13
N ILE A 7 -8.17 15.11 0.95
CA ILE A 7 -7.83 13.76 0.50
C ILE A 7 -9.09 12.90 0.53
N ILE A 8 -9.42 12.23 -0.57
CA ILE A 8 -10.57 11.31 -0.67
C ILE A 8 -10.03 9.90 -0.94
N SER A 9 -10.25 8.97 -0.01
CA SER A 9 -9.75 7.60 -0.16
C SER A 9 -10.45 6.57 0.73
N PHE A 10 -10.19 5.29 0.48
CA PHE A 10 -10.58 4.20 1.38
C PHE A 10 -9.70 4.07 2.60
N ASP A 11 -8.45 4.44 2.48
CA ASP A 11 -7.41 4.34 3.50
C ASP A 11 -7.44 3.00 4.27
N HIS A 12 -7.37 1.91 3.54
CA HIS A 12 -7.47 0.57 4.12
C HIS A 12 -6.35 0.23 5.10
N TRP A 13 -5.17 0.86 4.93
CA TRP A 13 -3.96 0.57 5.69
C TRP A 13 -3.49 1.75 6.56
N ASN A 14 -4.29 2.82 6.65
CA ASN A 14 -3.98 4.09 7.30
C ASN A 14 -2.76 4.82 6.71
N TYR A 15 -2.42 4.55 5.44
CA TYR A 15 -1.34 5.28 4.74
C TYR A 15 -1.74 6.70 4.41
N ASP A 16 -3.00 6.90 3.98
CA ASP A 16 -3.49 8.18 3.47
C ASP A 16 -3.66 9.21 4.57
N LYS A 17 -3.90 8.76 5.80
CA LYS A 17 -3.91 9.63 6.99
C LYS A 17 -2.57 10.35 7.16
N HIS A 18 -1.46 9.69 6.90
CA HIS A 18 -0.13 10.29 7.01
C HIS A 18 0.08 11.42 6.01
N ILE A 19 -0.58 11.40 4.82
CA ILE A 19 -0.56 12.52 3.87
C ILE A 19 -1.19 13.76 4.53
N VAL A 20 -2.35 13.60 5.15
CA VAL A 20 -3.05 14.69 5.83
C VAL A 20 -2.24 15.23 7.00
N ASP A 21 -1.69 14.34 7.83
CA ASP A 21 -0.85 14.73 8.97
C ASP A 21 0.37 15.55 8.48
N LYS A 22 1.03 15.09 7.40
CA LYS A 22 2.19 15.78 6.82
C LYS A 22 1.85 17.14 6.23
N LEU A 23 0.71 17.28 5.55
CA LEU A 23 0.23 18.55 5.03
C LEU A 23 -0.06 19.55 6.16
N ASN A 24 -0.70 19.08 7.25
CA ASN A 24 -0.97 19.91 8.43
C ASN A 24 0.33 20.33 9.15
N GLU A 25 1.34 19.45 9.25
CA GLU A 25 2.68 19.81 9.76
C GLU A 25 3.34 20.93 8.95
N LYS A 26 3.04 21.01 7.64
CA LYS A 26 3.52 22.08 6.74
C LYS A 26 2.66 23.38 6.82
N GLY A 27 1.67 23.42 7.69
CA GLY A 27 0.79 24.60 7.86
C GLY A 27 -0.32 24.72 6.83
N ILE A 28 -0.62 23.61 6.10
CA ILE A 28 -1.72 23.51 5.12
C ILE A 28 -2.96 22.99 5.84
N ASP A 29 -4.12 23.61 5.61
CA ASP A 29 -5.41 23.15 6.15
C ASP A 29 -5.87 21.89 5.38
N ALA A 30 -5.48 20.71 5.86
CA ALA A 30 -5.76 19.45 5.18
C ALA A 30 -6.71 18.56 5.98
N PHE A 31 -7.64 17.89 5.29
CA PHE A 31 -8.53 16.91 5.90
C PHE A 31 -8.79 15.70 5.00
N HIS A 32 -9.31 14.63 5.60
CA HIS A 32 -9.54 13.35 4.93
C HIS A 32 -11.04 12.99 4.88
N ILE A 33 -11.56 12.72 3.69
CA ILE A 33 -12.85 12.08 3.49
C ILE A 33 -12.65 10.58 3.31
N LYS A 34 -12.85 9.82 4.39
CA LYS A 34 -12.67 8.37 4.38
C LYS A 34 -13.90 7.66 3.84
N ILE A 35 -13.80 7.08 2.64
CA ILE A 35 -14.91 6.42 1.94
C ILE A 35 -15.28 5.08 2.60
N GLY A 36 -14.34 4.41 3.28
CA GLY A 36 -14.48 3.05 3.82
C GLY A 36 -15.35 2.91 5.08
N ALA A 37 -15.69 4.00 5.77
CA ALA A 37 -16.26 4.01 7.12
C ALA A 37 -17.73 3.60 7.23
N PHE A 38 -18.43 3.31 6.11
CA PHE A 38 -19.86 2.95 6.14
C PHE A 38 -20.09 1.53 6.64
N LYS A 39 -20.44 1.38 7.92
CA LYS A 39 -21.01 0.15 8.47
C LYS A 39 -22.54 0.22 8.34
N HIS A 40 -23.18 -0.86 7.88
CA HIS A 40 -24.64 -0.96 7.91
C HIS A 40 -25.13 -0.87 9.36
N LYS A 41 -26.04 0.07 9.64
CA LYS A 41 -26.62 0.24 10.98
C LYS A 41 -27.48 -0.95 11.42
N ASN A 42 -28.15 -1.68 10.48
CA ASN A 42 -29.09 -2.76 10.78
C ASN A 42 -29.02 -3.92 9.78
N ILE A 43 -29.40 -5.13 10.23
CA ILE A 43 -29.48 -6.36 9.43
C ILE A 43 -30.49 -6.20 8.27
N GLY A 44 -31.61 -5.49 8.47
CA GLY A 44 -32.60 -5.23 7.44
C GLY A 44 -32.08 -4.44 6.24
N VAL A 45 -31.23 -3.42 6.47
CA VAL A 45 -30.55 -2.66 5.42
C VAL A 45 -29.59 -3.55 4.62
N ARG A 46 -29.00 -4.55 5.26
CA ARG A 46 -28.11 -5.52 4.60
C ARG A 46 -28.86 -6.45 3.66
N ILE A 47 -30.06 -6.88 4.03
CA ILE A 47 -30.94 -7.72 3.19
C ILE A 47 -31.48 -6.91 2.00
N LEU A 48 -31.96 -5.68 2.22
CA LEU A 48 -32.41 -4.77 1.16
C LEU A 48 -31.31 -4.47 0.13
N ASN A 49 -30.07 -4.25 0.58
CA ASN A 49 -28.93 -4.06 -0.34
C ASN A 49 -28.61 -5.30 -1.18
N THR A 50 -28.83 -6.51 -0.64
CA THR A 50 -28.65 -7.75 -1.39
C THR A 50 -29.74 -7.89 -2.46
N PHE A 51 -30.99 -7.56 -2.15
CA PHE A 51 -32.10 -7.54 -3.09
C PHE A 51 -31.89 -6.50 -4.20
N SER A 52 -31.50 -5.28 -3.87
CA SER A 52 -31.25 -4.21 -4.85
C SER A 52 -30.12 -4.55 -5.83
N LYS A 53 -29.08 -5.25 -5.37
CA LYS A 53 -27.99 -5.73 -6.24
C LYS A 53 -28.46 -6.76 -7.25
N VAL A 54 -29.37 -7.65 -6.84
CA VAL A 54 -29.81 -8.78 -7.66
C VAL A 54 -30.88 -8.37 -8.66
N PHE A 55 -31.75 -7.41 -8.30
CA PHE A 55 -32.94 -7.07 -9.10
C PHE A 55 -32.89 -5.70 -9.79
N LEU A 56 -32.04 -4.75 -9.34
CA LEU A 56 -32.08 -3.37 -9.86
C LEU A 56 -30.72 -2.90 -10.44
N ASP A 57 -29.72 -3.77 -10.44
CA ASP A 57 -28.31 -3.45 -10.84
C ASP A 57 -27.73 -2.20 -10.16
N LYS A 58 -28.37 -1.75 -9.06
CA LYS A 58 -27.95 -0.62 -8.23
C LYS A 58 -27.22 -1.12 -6.99
N ASN A 59 -26.09 -0.51 -6.68
CA ASN A 59 -25.38 -0.78 -5.44
C ASN A 59 -25.57 0.38 -4.43
N PRO A 60 -26.65 0.33 -3.59
CA PRO A 60 -27.00 1.42 -2.68
C PRO A 60 -25.85 1.79 -1.71
N LYS A 61 -24.91 0.87 -1.51
CA LYS A 61 -23.74 1.11 -0.67
C LYS A 61 -22.72 2.01 -1.37
N ILE A 62 -22.54 1.86 -2.67
CA ILE A 62 -21.66 2.72 -3.47
C ILE A 62 -22.27 4.12 -3.51
N GLU A 63 -23.56 4.23 -3.82
CA GLU A 63 -24.27 5.49 -3.88
C GLU A 63 -24.16 6.29 -2.57
N LYS A 64 -24.52 5.67 -1.43
CA LYS A 64 -24.37 6.30 -0.10
C LYS A 64 -22.97 6.76 0.24
N ARG A 65 -21.94 6.07 -0.27
CA ARG A 65 -20.55 6.48 -0.10
C ARG A 65 -20.24 7.73 -0.90
N GLN A 66 -20.70 7.78 -2.13
CA GLN A 66 -20.51 8.91 -3.03
C GLN A 66 -21.30 10.13 -2.53
N GLU A 67 -22.55 9.96 -2.08
CA GLU A 67 -23.33 10.99 -1.41
C GLU A 67 -22.61 11.55 -0.16
N HIS A 68 -21.99 10.66 0.62
CA HIS A 68 -21.19 11.09 1.79
C HIS A 68 -20.04 12.00 1.40
N ILE A 69 -19.33 11.71 0.30
CA ILE A 69 -18.25 12.56 -0.19
C ILE A 69 -18.80 13.98 -0.46
N ILE A 70 -19.88 14.08 -1.23
CA ILE A 70 -20.47 15.39 -1.57
C ILE A 70 -20.92 16.12 -0.30
N LYS A 71 -21.62 15.45 0.61
CA LYS A 71 -22.03 16.04 1.89
C LYS A 71 -20.86 16.58 2.71
N MET A 72 -19.73 15.88 2.71
CA MET A 72 -18.53 16.33 3.42
C MET A 72 -17.87 17.52 2.72
N LEU A 73 -17.87 17.57 1.40
CA LEU A 73 -17.39 18.71 0.62
C LEU A 73 -18.27 19.92 0.82
N ASP A 74 -19.61 19.79 0.77
CA ASP A 74 -20.55 20.86 1.08
C ASP A 74 -20.29 21.48 2.46
N LYS A 75 -20.02 20.64 3.46
CA LYS A 75 -19.75 21.10 4.83
C LYS A 75 -18.43 21.86 4.96
N ASN A 76 -17.38 21.43 4.25
CA ASN A 76 -16.03 21.99 4.35
C ASN A 76 -15.76 23.10 3.31
N GLY A 77 -16.67 23.28 2.35
CA GLY A 77 -16.57 24.29 1.31
C GLY A 77 -15.54 23.99 0.24
N PHE A 78 -15.15 25.01 -0.50
CA PHE A 78 -14.27 24.93 -1.64
C PHE A 78 -12.81 24.70 -1.23
N GLN A 79 -12.08 23.85 -1.99
CA GLN A 79 -10.71 23.43 -1.73
C GLN A 79 -9.78 23.95 -2.84
N ASP A 80 -8.55 24.30 -2.50
CA ASP A 80 -7.54 24.63 -3.50
C ASP A 80 -7.16 23.38 -4.32
N GLN A 81 -7.00 22.24 -3.64
CA GLN A 81 -6.72 20.98 -4.28
C GLN A 81 -7.53 19.82 -3.65
N ILE A 82 -7.98 18.88 -4.47
CA ILE A 82 -8.53 17.60 -4.02
C ILE A 82 -7.71 16.49 -4.65
N LEU A 83 -7.17 15.60 -3.80
CA LEU A 83 -6.55 14.35 -4.23
C LEU A 83 -7.51 13.19 -4.00
N VAL A 84 -7.83 12.43 -5.05
CA VAL A 84 -8.52 11.15 -4.91
C VAL A 84 -7.56 10.00 -5.12
N ILE A 85 -7.60 9.06 -4.18
CA ILE A 85 -6.83 7.81 -4.25
C ILE A 85 -7.80 6.68 -4.56
N ASN A 86 -7.45 5.82 -5.50
CA ASN A 86 -8.33 4.80 -6.06
C ASN A 86 -9.61 5.39 -6.71
N PRO A 87 -9.47 6.23 -7.74
CA PRO A 87 -10.60 6.91 -8.37
C PRO A 87 -11.62 5.94 -8.98
N GLU A 88 -11.23 4.73 -9.37
CA GLU A 88 -12.08 3.70 -9.98
C GLU A 88 -13.29 3.29 -9.13
N VAL A 89 -13.29 3.61 -7.84
CA VAL A 89 -14.38 3.27 -6.91
C VAL A 89 -15.47 4.33 -6.83
N ILE A 90 -15.28 5.45 -7.53
CA ILE A 90 -16.21 6.59 -7.63
C ILE A 90 -16.70 6.67 -9.09
N SER A 91 -17.99 6.83 -9.29
CA SER A 91 -18.54 6.95 -10.65
C SER A 91 -18.18 8.29 -11.31
N LEU A 92 -18.14 8.32 -12.64
CA LEU A 92 -17.86 9.53 -13.43
C LEU A 92 -18.76 10.71 -13.03
N GLU A 93 -20.06 10.46 -12.83
CA GLU A 93 -21.02 11.49 -12.39
C GLU A 93 -20.59 12.15 -11.07
N TYR A 94 -20.15 11.35 -10.10
CA TYR A 94 -19.69 11.88 -8.80
C TYR A 94 -18.33 12.56 -8.91
N HIS A 95 -17.43 12.09 -9.76
CA HIS A 95 -16.20 12.84 -10.06
C HIS A 95 -16.49 14.22 -10.63
N GLN A 96 -17.48 14.34 -11.54
CA GLN A 96 -17.93 15.63 -12.07
C GLN A 96 -18.50 16.55 -10.98
N LYS A 97 -19.22 16.00 -10.00
CA LYS A 97 -19.70 16.75 -8.82
C LYS A 97 -18.54 17.19 -7.92
N ILE A 98 -17.59 16.31 -7.62
CA ILE A 98 -16.40 16.60 -6.79
C ILE A 98 -15.54 17.69 -7.43
N LYS A 99 -15.33 17.67 -8.74
CA LYS A 99 -14.54 18.68 -9.45
C LYS A 99 -15.06 20.11 -9.25
N LYS A 100 -16.35 20.30 -8.97
CA LYS A 100 -16.94 21.63 -8.68
C LYS A 100 -16.51 22.23 -7.34
N PHE A 101 -15.87 21.45 -6.47
CA PHE A 101 -15.40 21.87 -5.16
C PHE A 101 -13.92 22.19 -5.11
N THR A 102 -13.22 22.22 -6.25
CA THR A 102 -11.77 22.45 -6.22
C THR A 102 -11.26 23.18 -7.46
N HIS A 103 -10.17 23.93 -7.30
CA HIS A 103 -9.42 24.49 -8.43
C HIS A 103 -8.61 23.42 -9.14
N LYS A 104 -8.05 22.42 -8.38
CA LYS A 104 -7.20 21.38 -8.94
C LYS A 104 -7.63 20.00 -8.44
N TYR A 105 -8.03 19.13 -9.35
CA TYR A 105 -8.46 17.77 -9.06
C TYR A 105 -7.41 16.76 -9.49
N ILE A 106 -6.82 16.06 -8.55
CA ILE A 106 -5.69 15.15 -8.73
C ILE A 106 -6.14 13.72 -8.46
N ALA A 107 -5.69 12.78 -9.26
CA ALA A 107 -5.81 11.34 -8.99
C ALA A 107 -4.44 10.72 -8.70
N TYR A 108 -4.39 9.80 -7.75
CA TYR A 108 -3.23 8.93 -7.52
C TYR A 108 -3.66 7.46 -7.53
N LEU A 109 -2.99 6.68 -8.36
CA LEU A 109 -3.30 5.27 -8.57
C LEU A 109 -2.38 4.41 -7.70
N TYR A 110 -2.96 3.70 -6.72
CA TYR A 110 -2.24 2.74 -5.85
C TYR A 110 -2.08 1.35 -6.47
N ASP A 111 -2.70 1.10 -7.61
CA ASP A 111 -2.61 -0.14 -8.37
C ASP A 111 -2.50 0.21 -9.88
N SER A 112 -1.97 -0.71 -10.68
CA SER A 112 -1.91 -0.53 -12.13
C SER A 112 -3.31 -0.47 -12.74
N VAL A 113 -3.44 0.21 -13.89
CA VAL A 113 -4.69 0.29 -14.66
C VAL A 113 -5.19 -1.09 -15.08
N ASP A 114 -4.28 -2.01 -15.40
CA ASP A 114 -4.61 -3.41 -15.71
C ASP A 114 -5.36 -4.12 -14.56
N ARG A 115 -5.13 -3.67 -13.34
CA ARG A 115 -5.73 -4.24 -12.14
C ARG A 115 -6.95 -3.47 -11.66
N CYS A 116 -6.87 -2.15 -11.71
CA CYS A 116 -7.92 -1.22 -11.31
C CYS A 116 -8.22 -0.29 -12.50
N PRO A 117 -9.08 -0.72 -13.45
CA PRO A 117 -9.35 0.02 -14.68
C PRO A 117 -9.92 1.42 -14.42
N VAL A 118 -9.26 2.44 -15.00
CA VAL A 118 -9.64 3.87 -14.89
C VAL A 118 -9.86 4.54 -16.24
N GLU A 119 -9.78 3.80 -17.36
CA GLU A 119 -9.86 4.34 -18.71
C GLU A 119 -11.13 5.17 -18.92
N HIS A 120 -12.23 4.79 -18.31
CA HIS A 120 -13.50 5.52 -18.37
C HIS A 120 -13.47 6.89 -17.69
N LEU A 121 -12.42 7.18 -16.89
CA LEU A 121 -12.21 8.44 -16.18
C LEU A 121 -11.16 9.34 -16.84
N LEU A 122 -10.51 8.91 -17.94
CA LEU A 122 -9.40 9.65 -18.55
C LEU A 122 -9.84 10.83 -19.44
N ASN A 123 -11.13 11.12 -19.56
CA ASN A 123 -11.67 12.15 -20.43
C ASN A 123 -11.64 13.58 -19.81
N GLY A 124 -10.49 14.00 -19.29
CA GLY A 124 -10.30 15.37 -18.78
C GLY A 124 -10.97 15.67 -17.44
N ILE A 125 -11.34 14.65 -16.67
CA ILE A 125 -11.90 14.81 -15.32
C ILE A 125 -10.83 15.33 -14.34
N PHE A 126 -9.64 14.72 -14.38
CA PHE A 126 -8.53 15.10 -13.54
C PHE A 126 -7.61 16.09 -14.24
N ASP A 127 -7.09 17.05 -13.47
CA ASP A 127 -6.09 18.00 -13.96
C ASP A 127 -4.70 17.36 -13.97
N GLU A 128 -4.44 16.42 -13.07
CA GLU A 128 -3.23 15.60 -13.02
C GLU A 128 -3.56 14.19 -12.54
N ILE A 129 -2.92 13.19 -13.14
CA ILE A 129 -2.99 11.79 -12.70
C ILE A 129 -1.57 11.33 -12.42
N TYR A 130 -1.34 10.83 -11.22
CA TYR A 130 -0.08 10.23 -10.81
C TYR A 130 -0.21 8.72 -10.73
N SER A 131 0.81 8.01 -11.20
CA SER A 131 0.93 6.57 -11.08
C SER A 131 2.32 6.17 -10.62
N PHE A 132 2.39 5.12 -9.82
CA PHE A 132 3.64 4.47 -9.44
C PHE A 132 4.03 3.35 -10.41
N ASP A 133 3.14 3.00 -11.35
CA ASP A 133 3.38 1.98 -12.37
C ASP A 133 3.98 2.61 -13.64
N LYS A 134 5.24 2.31 -13.92
CA LYS A 134 5.96 2.86 -15.09
C LYS A 134 5.32 2.48 -16.42
N GLY A 135 4.67 1.31 -16.48
CA GLY A 135 3.93 0.88 -17.68
C GLY A 135 2.74 1.78 -17.97
N ASP A 136 1.97 2.12 -16.91
CA ASP A 136 0.83 3.04 -17.02
C ASP A 136 1.30 4.47 -17.37
N VAL A 137 2.40 4.93 -16.75
CA VAL A 137 3.00 6.23 -17.06
C VAL A 137 3.34 6.32 -18.55
N ALA A 138 4.02 5.31 -19.09
CA ALA A 138 4.40 5.29 -20.51
C ALA A 138 3.19 5.17 -21.44
N LYS A 139 2.18 4.36 -21.08
CA LYS A 139 1.01 4.10 -21.91
C LYS A 139 0.00 5.24 -21.96
N TYR A 140 -0.25 5.88 -20.81
CA TYR A 140 -1.32 6.86 -20.66
C TYR A 140 -0.83 8.30 -20.50
N GLY A 141 0.49 8.52 -20.41
CA GLY A 141 1.07 9.84 -20.18
C GLY A 141 0.83 10.38 -18.76
N PHE A 142 0.66 9.51 -17.79
CA PHE A 142 0.52 9.91 -16.38
C PHE A 142 1.81 10.50 -15.85
N LYS A 143 1.72 11.27 -14.76
CA LYS A 143 2.89 11.73 -14.04
C LYS A 143 3.47 10.59 -13.21
N GLU A 144 4.77 10.37 -13.35
CA GLU A 144 5.47 9.37 -12.55
C GLU A 144 5.62 9.84 -11.11
N THR A 145 5.33 8.95 -10.16
CA THR A 145 5.71 9.07 -8.77
C THR A 145 5.94 7.66 -8.21
N THR A 146 6.32 7.55 -6.93
CA THR A 146 6.41 6.25 -6.26
C THR A 146 5.40 6.21 -5.11
N ASN A 147 5.21 5.07 -4.48
CA ASN A 147 4.76 5.07 -3.11
C ASN A 147 5.83 5.75 -2.24
N TYR A 148 5.53 6.01 -1.00
CA TYR A 148 6.36 6.86 -0.15
C TYR A 148 6.64 6.19 1.20
N ASN A 149 7.76 6.63 1.81
CA ASN A 149 8.05 6.30 3.19
C ASN A 149 7.33 7.26 4.13
N TYR A 150 6.35 6.74 4.85
CA TYR A 150 5.54 7.46 5.84
C TYR A 150 6.05 7.27 7.28
N LEU A 151 7.07 6.43 7.46
CA LEU A 151 7.68 6.13 8.74
C LEU A 151 8.93 6.98 8.95
N GLU A 152 9.23 7.28 10.19
CA GLU A 152 10.48 7.93 10.56
C GLU A 152 11.68 7.00 10.32
N LYS A 153 12.80 7.56 9.85
CA LYS A 153 14.04 6.83 9.68
C LYS A 153 14.54 6.33 11.03
N GLN A 154 14.72 5.04 11.16
CA GLN A 154 15.25 4.43 12.36
C GLN A 154 16.77 4.37 12.33
N ALA A 155 17.42 4.34 13.51
CA ALA A 155 18.85 4.08 13.58
C ALA A 155 19.17 2.63 13.15
N ILE A 156 20.35 2.42 12.56
CA ILE A 156 20.88 1.08 12.31
C ILE A 156 21.19 0.43 13.65
N ASN A 157 20.71 -0.78 13.84
CA ASN A 157 20.96 -1.55 15.03
C ASN A 157 21.86 -2.75 14.67
N ASP A 158 23.16 -2.49 14.50
CA ASP A 158 24.16 -3.48 14.09
C ASP A 158 24.46 -4.53 15.18
N THR A 159 24.13 -4.23 16.44
CA THR A 159 24.47 -5.08 17.59
C THR A 159 23.30 -5.97 18.05
N ALA A 160 22.12 -5.81 17.48
CA ALA A 160 20.95 -6.55 17.90
C ALA A 160 20.97 -7.98 17.36
N SER A 161 20.85 -8.96 18.25
CA SER A 161 20.45 -10.30 17.85
C SER A 161 19.01 -10.23 17.32
N PHE A 162 18.82 -10.34 16.03
CA PHE A 162 17.49 -10.37 15.43
C PHE A 162 16.75 -11.63 15.86
N LYS A 163 15.49 -11.49 16.31
CA LYS A 163 14.63 -12.64 16.62
C LYS A 163 14.35 -13.50 15.39
N ASN A 164 14.24 -12.85 14.24
CA ASN A 164 14.03 -13.50 12.94
C ASN A 164 14.91 -12.85 11.89
N GLN A 165 15.49 -13.66 11.00
CA GLN A 165 16.26 -13.12 9.90
C GLN A 165 15.34 -12.61 8.79
N VAL A 166 14.19 -13.27 8.54
CA VAL A 166 13.25 -12.85 7.49
C VAL A 166 11.84 -12.67 8.06
N LEU A 167 11.22 -11.52 7.78
CA LEU A 167 9.82 -11.24 8.09
C LEU A 167 8.98 -11.11 6.82
N TYR A 168 7.83 -11.76 6.77
CA TYR A 168 6.81 -11.56 5.76
C TYR A 168 5.44 -11.34 6.38
N ILE A 169 4.77 -10.25 5.98
CA ILE A 169 3.41 -9.94 6.41
C ILE A 169 2.59 -9.61 5.16
N ALA A 170 1.53 -10.37 4.91
CA ALA A 170 0.69 -10.14 3.74
C ALA A 170 -0.78 -10.54 3.96
N SER A 171 -1.63 -10.06 3.07
CA SER A 171 -3.02 -10.52 2.97
C SER A 171 -3.08 -11.97 2.47
N PHE A 172 -4.09 -12.71 2.94
CA PHE A 172 -4.39 -14.05 2.45
C PHE A 172 -4.90 -14.00 1.00
N ASP A 173 -4.05 -14.40 0.06
CA ASP A 173 -4.34 -14.43 -1.38
C ASP A 173 -3.60 -15.57 -2.09
N ASN A 174 -3.53 -15.55 -3.43
CA ASN A 174 -2.91 -16.56 -4.26
C ASN A 174 -1.38 -16.70 -4.08
N ARG A 175 -0.71 -15.75 -3.43
CA ARG A 175 0.74 -15.81 -3.15
C ARG A 175 1.12 -16.86 -2.09
N LEU A 176 0.15 -17.44 -1.38
CA LEU A 176 0.44 -18.42 -0.31
C LEU A 176 1.31 -19.58 -0.80
N ARG A 177 1.14 -20.06 -2.03
CA ARG A 177 2.01 -21.09 -2.61
C ARG A 177 3.48 -20.63 -2.67
N LYS A 178 3.71 -19.41 -3.13
CA LYS A 178 5.07 -18.81 -3.19
C LYS A 178 5.67 -18.69 -1.78
N VAL A 179 4.88 -18.30 -0.80
CA VAL A 179 5.29 -18.20 0.61
C VAL A 179 5.76 -19.56 1.15
N ILE A 180 5.05 -20.62 0.85
CA ILE A 180 5.42 -21.98 1.29
C ILE A 180 6.75 -22.42 0.66
N LEU A 181 6.95 -22.17 -0.63
CA LEU A 181 8.21 -22.49 -1.32
C LEU A 181 9.39 -21.68 -0.75
N LEU A 182 9.20 -20.39 -0.49
CA LEU A 182 10.21 -19.55 0.14
C LEU A 182 10.57 -20.02 1.55
N LYS A 183 9.56 -20.39 2.35
CA LYS A 183 9.76 -20.99 3.66
C LYS A 183 10.68 -22.20 3.58
N GLN A 184 10.37 -23.15 2.69
CA GLN A 184 11.17 -24.38 2.51
C GLN A 184 12.62 -24.06 2.07
N ALA A 185 12.80 -23.04 1.21
CA ALA A 185 14.12 -22.62 0.77
C ALA A 185 14.95 -22.01 1.93
N LEU A 186 14.34 -21.19 2.78
CA LEU A 186 15.00 -20.62 3.97
C LEU A 186 15.35 -21.71 5.01
N GLU A 187 14.48 -22.68 5.21
CA GLU A 187 14.72 -23.83 6.10
C GLU A 187 15.94 -24.66 5.67
N LYS A 188 16.12 -24.87 4.37
CA LYS A 188 17.28 -25.60 3.82
C LYS A 188 18.62 -24.96 4.18
N ILE A 189 18.68 -23.64 4.23
CA ILE A 189 19.90 -22.88 4.58
C ILE A 189 19.94 -22.46 6.06
N LYS A 190 18.99 -22.92 6.89
CA LYS A 190 18.87 -22.64 8.32
C LYS A 190 18.74 -21.15 8.65
N VAL A 191 18.04 -20.39 7.82
CA VAL A 191 17.68 -18.98 8.05
C VAL A 191 16.34 -18.92 8.78
N SER A 192 16.31 -18.22 9.91
CA SER A 192 15.09 -18.06 10.73
C SER A 192 14.13 -17.09 10.05
N TYR A 193 12.84 -17.36 10.15
CA TYR A 193 11.81 -16.54 9.53
C TYR A 193 10.57 -16.40 10.42
N LYS A 194 9.80 -15.34 10.18
CA LYS A 194 8.44 -15.15 10.71
C LYS A 194 7.50 -14.74 9.58
N PHE A 195 6.58 -15.62 9.21
CA PHE A 195 5.61 -15.39 8.15
C PHE A 195 4.21 -15.26 8.73
N ILE A 196 3.55 -14.12 8.47
CA ILE A 196 2.22 -13.80 9.00
C ILE A 196 1.27 -13.49 7.84
N ILE A 197 0.24 -14.31 7.70
CA ILE A 197 -0.80 -14.17 6.68
C ILE A 197 -2.10 -13.69 7.33
N VAL A 198 -2.62 -12.57 6.85
CA VAL A 198 -3.73 -11.86 7.48
C VAL A 198 -4.99 -11.92 6.60
N GLY A 199 -6.14 -12.21 7.19
CA GLY A 199 -7.42 -12.13 6.47
C GLY A 199 -8.55 -12.93 7.10
N LYS A 200 -9.79 -12.58 6.76
CA LYS A 200 -11.00 -13.22 7.31
C LYS A 200 -11.13 -14.72 6.99
N LYS A 201 -10.56 -15.15 5.86
CA LYS A 201 -10.59 -16.55 5.41
C LYS A 201 -9.50 -17.43 6.05
N THR A 202 -8.53 -16.84 6.76
CA THR A 202 -7.40 -17.57 7.36
C THR A 202 -7.85 -18.59 8.40
N SER A 203 -8.88 -18.27 9.20
CA SER A 203 -9.40 -19.20 10.23
C SER A 203 -9.95 -20.50 9.63
N LEU A 204 -10.73 -20.39 8.54
CA LEU A 204 -11.27 -21.56 7.83
C LEU A 204 -10.16 -22.34 7.12
N PHE A 205 -9.20 -21.63 6.52
CA PHE A 205 -8.05 -22.26 5.88
C PHE A 205 -7.18 -23.03 6.89
N LYS A 206 -6.88 -22.42 8.04
CA LYS A 206 -6.13 -23.07 9.13
C LYS A 206 -6.85 -24.33 9.62
N LEU A 207 -8.17 -24.25 9.82
CA LEU A 207 -8.97 -25.40 10.28
C LEU A 207 -8.90 -26.57 9.30
N LYS A 208 -9.01 -26.30 7.99
CA LYS A 208 -8.94 -27.32 6.93
C LYS A 208 -7.55 -27.96 6.77
N ASN A 209 -6.50 -27.27 7.22
CA ASN A 209 -5.11 -27.69 7.02
C ASN A 209 -4.37 -27.91 8.36
N ILE A 210 -5.09 -28.12 9.46
CA ILE A 210 -4.51 -28.18 10.81
C ILE A 210 -3.45 -29.29 10.98
N PHE A 211 -3.57 -30.36 10.18
CA PHE A 211 -2.62 -31.48 10.20
C PHE A 211 -1.58 -31.40 9.06
N SER A 212 -1.58 -30.30 8.29
CA SER A 212 -0.63 -30.16 7.18
C SER A 212 0.70 -29.60 7.66
N SER A 213 1.77 -30.39 7.52
CA SER A 213 3.14 -29.92 7.78
C SER A 213 3.57 -28.78 6.83
N THR A 214 2.93 -28.67 5.67
CA THR A 214 3.23 -27.67 4.64
C THR A 214 3.07 -26.24 5.14
N ILE A 215 2.07 -25.97 5.99
CA ILE A 215 1.82 -24.64 6.56
C ILE A 215 2.40 -24.44 7.96
N SER A 216 3.07 -25.47 8.51
CA SER A 216 3.77 -25.33 9.79
C SER A 216 4.76 -24.15 9.72
N GLY A 217 4.86 -23.35 10.79
CA GLY A 217 5.73 -22.17 10.83
C GLY A 217 5.15 -20.91 10.13
N VAL A 218 3.94 -20.99 9.53
CA VAL A 218 3.23 -19.81 9.02
C VAL A 218 2.12 -19.42 10.01
N GLU A 219 2.16 -18.19 10.48
CA GLU A 219 1.14 -17.64 11.40
C GLU A 219 -0.04 -17.09 10.60
N PHE A 220 -1.25 -17.50 10.93
CA PHE A 220 -2.49 -17.01 10.30
C PHE A 220 -3.27 -16.16 11.28
N LYS A 221 -3.48 -14.86 10.93
CA LYS A 221 -4.26 -13.91 11.72
C LYS A 221 -5.53 -13.49 10.99
N ARG A 222 -6.63 -13.34 11.71
CA ARG A 222 -7.90 -12.84 11.16
C ARG A 222 -7.85 -11.33 10.95
N ASN A 223 -7.31 -10.62 11.94
CA ASN A 223 -7.23 -9.16 11.97
C ASN A 223 -5.86 -8.69 11.49
N ARG A 224 -5.83 -7.47 10.98
CA ARG A 224 -4.58 -6.80 10.60
C ARG A 224 -3.69 -6.59 11.83
N ILE A 225 -2.40 -6.50 11.58
CA ILE A 225 -1.41 -6.11 12.59
C ILE A 225 -1.53 -4.60 12.77
N GLU A 226 -1.60 -4.16 13.98
CA GLU A 226 -1.60 -2.73 14.32
C GLU A 226 -0.23 -2.11 14.03
N GLN A 227 -0.20 -0.80 13.78
CA GLN A 227 1.02 -0.12 13.33
C GLN A 227 2.17 -0.22 14.33
N ASN A 228 1.87 -0.17 15.63
CA ASN A 228 2.91 -0.30 16.67
C ASN A 228 3.51 -1.71 16.72
N ASP A 229 2.66 -2.75 16.61
CA ASP A 229 3.11 -4.14 16.54
C ASP A 229 3.96 -4.38 15.27
N LEU A 230 3.58 -3.74 14.15
CA LEU A 230 4.33 -3.80 12.90
C LEU A 230 5.73 -3.18 13.05
N LYS A 231 5.83 -2.02 13.68
CA LYS A 231 7.12 -1.37 13.97
C LYS A 231 8.00 -2.25 14.85
N GLU A 232 7.43 -2.87 15.88
CA GLU A 232 8.15 -3.81 16.74
C GLU A 232 8.68 -5.03 15.97
N LEU A 233 7.84 -5.62 15.09
CA LEU A 233 8.25 -6.73 14.25
C LEU A 233 9.41 -6.33 13.31
N TYR A 234 9.34 -5.15 12.70
CA TYR A 234 10.41 -4.65 11.84
C TYR A 234 11.71 -4.41 12.60
N SER A 235 11.66 -3.83 13.81
CA SER A 235 12.86 -3.60 14.63
C SER A 235 13.58 -4.90 15.01
N GLN A 236 12.83 -5.98 15.21
CA GLN A 236 13.34 -7.30 15.60
C GLN A 236 13.79 -8.18 14.41
N THR A 237 13.76 -7.66 13.19
CA THR A 237 14.02 -8.42 11.98
C THR A 237 15.19 -7.83 11.19
N GLN A 238 15.96 -8.69 10.53
CA GLN A 238 17.07 -8.30 9.65
C GLN A 238 16.58 -7.93 8.25
N THR A 239 15.69 -8.73 7.66
CA THR A 239 15.30 -8.66 6.25
C THR A 239 13.78 -8.69 6.11
N ILE A 240 13.24 -7.81 5.29
CA ILE A 240 11.81 -7.79 4.95
C ILE A 240 11.61 -8.53 3.63
N LEU A 241 10.62 -9.42 3.57
CA LEU A 241 10.21 -10.06 2.32
C LEU A 241 9.03 -9.29 1.72
N ASP A 242 9.18 -8.87 0.46
CA ASP A 242 8.13 -8.26 -0.35
C ASP A 242 7.81 -9.11 -1.57
N LEU A 243 6.63 -9.71 -1.59
CA LEU A 243 6.11 -10.39 -2.76
C LEU A 243 5.05 -9.52 -3.40
N VAL A 244 5.34 -9.00 -4.58
CA VAL A 244 4.35 -8.24 -5.36
C VAL A 244 3.32 -9.18 -5.98
N ARG A 245 2.16 -8.63 -6.26
CA ARG A 245 1.10 -9.34 -6.98
C ARG A 245 1.42 -9.40 -8.46
N ASP A 246 0.85 -10.38 -9.13
CA ASP A 246 0.97 -10.50 -10.58
C ASP A 246 0.48 -9.21 -11.26
N LYS A 247 1.14 -8.79 -12.32
CA LYS A 247 0.89 -7.55 -13.08
C LYS A 247 1.11 -6.22 -12.30
N GLN A 248 1.80 -6.25 -11.18
CA GLN A 248 2.21 -5.04 -10.46
C GLN A 248 3.68 -4.75 -10.77
N SER A 249 3.97 -3.63 -11.42
CA SER A 249 5.34 -3.21 -11.75
C SER A 249 5.91 -2.22 -10.74
N GLY A 250 5.08 -1.41 -10.11
CA GLY A 250 5.47 -0.43 -9.12
C GLY A 250 5.87 -1.04 -7.77
N LEU A 251 6.58 -0.25 -6.95
CA LEU A 251 7.09 -0.68 -5.65
C LEU A 251 6.01 -0.63 -4.58
N SER A 252 5.92 -1.67 -3.77
CA SER A 252 5.00 -1.74 -2.64
C SER A 252 5.46 -0.84 -1.48
N PHE A 253 4.56 -0.51 -0.55
CA PHE A 253 4.91 0.21 0.68
C PHE A 253 5.96 -0.51 1.54
N ARG A 254 6.05 -1.85 1.47
CA ARG A 254 7.07 -2.61 2.22
C ARG A 254 8.50 -2.26 1.84
N VAL A 255 8.74 -1.87 0.58
CA VAL A 255 10.05 -1.41 0.13
C VAL A 255 10.45 -0.16 0.92
N PHE A 256 9.54 0.80 1.06
CA PHE A 256 9.77 2.05 1.78
C PHE A 256 9.80 1.84 3.31
N GLU A 257 8.97 0.94 3.83
CA GLU A 257 9.03 0.53 5.24
C GLU A 257 10.37 -0.14 5.58
N ALA A 258 10.89 -1.01 4.71
CA ALA A 258 12.22 -1.60 4.88
C ALA A 258 13.32 -0.52 4.84
N MET A 259 13.19 0.46 3.94
CA MET A 259 14.10 1.60 3.85
C MET A 259 14.09 2.45 5.14
N ALA A 260 12.89 2.73 5.72
CA ALA A 260 12.78 3.47 6.98
C ALA A 260 13.44 2.76 8.16
N PHE A 261 13.25 1.44 8.25
CA PHE A 261 13.82 0.62 9.31
C PHE A 261 15.25 0.18 9.02
N GLN A 262 15.83 0.63 7.89
CA GLN A 262 17.19 0.26 7.45
C GLN A 262 17.38 -1.27 7.47
N LYS A 263 16.43 -1.98 6.86
CA LYS A 263 16.40 -3.44 6.76
C LYS A 263 16.70 -3.89 5.34
N LYS A 264 17.36 -5.04 5.23
CA LYS A 264 17.51 -5.70 3.93
C LYS A 264 16.14 -6.08 3.37
N LEU A 265 16.08 -6.24 2.06
CA LEU A 265 14.86 -6.55 1.34
C LEU A 265 15.06 -7.78 0.45
N ILE A 266 14.11 -8.70 0.45
CA ILE A 266 13.99 -9.74 -0.56
C ILE A 266 12.71 -9.44 -1.33
N THR A 267 12.77 -9.33 -2.66
CA THR A 267 11.59 -9.04 -3.48
C THR A 267 11.58 -9.82 -4.78
N ASN A 268 10.38 -10.10 -5.31
CA ASN A 268 10.21 -10.62 -6.66
C ASN A 268 9.89 -9.51 -7.68
N ASN A 269 9.95 -8.24 -7.29
CA ASN A 269 9.80 -7.12 -8.21
C ASN A 269 11.13 -6.81 -8.89
N LYS A 270 11.30 -7.29 -10.13
CA LYS A 270 12.54 -7.10 -10.90
C LYS A 270 12.81 -5.64 -11.26
N ASN A 271 11.78 -4.79 -11.29
CA ASN A 271 11.96 -3.38 -11.63
C ASN A 271 12.74 -2.58 -10.57
N ILE A 272 12.89 -3.13 -9.37
CA ILE A 272 13.61 -2.45 -8.28
C ILE A 272 15.07 -2.14 -8.64
N VAL A 273 15.69 -2.90 -9.54
CA VAL A 273 17.08 -2.68 -9.97
C VAL A 273 17.28 -1.37 -10.74
N HIS A 274 16.18 -0.75 -11.22
CA HIS A 274 16.22 0.51 -11.95
C HIS A 274 16.05 1.76 -11.06
N TYR A 275 15.99 1.58 -9.76
CA TYR A 275 15.89 2.69 -8.80
C TYR A 275 17.27 3.03 -8.25
N ASN A 276 17.54 4.32 -8.00
CA ASN A 276 18.84 4.82 -7.55
C ASN A 276 19.23 4.37 -6.14
N PHE A 277 18.30 3.84 -5.37
CA PHE A 277 18.58 3.23 -4.05
C PHE A 277 18.92 1.73 -4.13
N TYR A 278 18.91 1.12 -5.33
CA TYR A 278 19.21 -0.30 -5.46
C TYR A 278 20.67 -0.59 -5.09
N ASN A 279 20.83 -1.50 -4.15
CA ASN A 279 22.13 -2.02 -3.72
C ASN A 279 22.01 -3.54 -3.52
N PRO A 280 22.75 -4.38 -4.25
CA PRO A 280 22.64 -5.84 -4.15
C PRO A 280 23.01 -6.39 -2.78
N ASN A 281 23.80 -5.67 -1.96
CA ASN A 281 24.03 -6.04 -0.57
C ASN A 281 22.76 -5.90 0.28
N ASN A 282 21.91 -4.92 -0.01
CA ASN A 282 20.69 -4.63 0.73
C ASN A 282 19.44 -5.32 0.14
N ILE A 283 19.43 -5.56 -1.18
CA ILE A 283 18.23 -5.97 -1.91
C ILE A 283 18.52 -7.21 -2.74
N LEU A 284 17.89 -8.32 -2.36
CA LEU A 284 17.93 -9.58 -3.11
C LEU A 284 16.68 -9.69 -3.99
N VAL A 285 16.88 -9.77 -5.31
CA VAL A 285 15.80 -9.95 -6.29
C VAL A 285 15.63 -11.44 -6.61
N LEU A 286 14.40 -11.93 -6.46
CA LEU A 286 14.03 -13.30 -6.78
C LEU A 286 13.76 -13.44 -8.27
N GLU A 287 14.60 -14.18 -8.99
CA GLU A 287 14.53 -14.32 -10.45
C GLU A 287 13.38 -15.21 -10.93
N ASN A 288 13.07 -16.25 -10.17
CA ASN A 288 12.06 -17.25 -10.53
C ASN A 288 11.48 -17.91 -9.27
N GLU A 289 10.56 -18.88 -9.43
CA GLU A 289 9.95 -19.61 -8.31
C GLU A 289 10.81 -20.77 -7.77
N ASN A 290 11.98 -21.03 -8.37
CA ASN A 290 12.96 -21.96 -7.79
C ASN A 290 13.88 -21.18 -6.85
N TYR A 291 13.38 -20.90 -5.65
CA TYR A 291 14.07 -20.03 -4.69
C TYR A 291 15.34 -20.69 -4.16
N VAL A 292 16.48 -20.15 -4.56
CA VAL A 292 17.79 -20.49 -4.04
C VAL A 292 18.37 -19.23 -3.38
N PHE A 293 18.69 -19.34 -2.10
CA PHE A 293 19.27 -18.22 -1.36
C PHE A 293 20.76 -18.47 -1.13
N ASP A 294 21.57 -17.45 -1.40
CA ASP A 294 22.93 -17.41 -0.88
C ASP A 294 22.88 -16.98 0.58
N LYS A 295 23.42 -17.80 1.47
CA LYS A 295 23.49 -17.50 2.90
C LYS A 295 24.31 -16.24 3.17
N ALA A 296 25.31 -15.96 2.35
CA ALA A 296 26.16 -14.77 2.47
C ALA A 296 25.35 -13.47 2.48
N PHE A 297 24.17 -13.42 1.80
CA PHE A 297 23.28 -12.26 1.86
C PHE A 297 22.82 -11.95 3.30
N PHE A 298 22.63 -12.96 4.14
CA PHE A 298 22.18 -12.78 5.52
C PHE A 298 23.34 -12.53 6.50
N ASP A 299 24.57 -12.77 6.08
CA ASP A 299 25.78 -12.62 6.91
C ASP A 299 26.37 -11.20 6.81
N THR A 300 25.90 -10.36 5.89
CA THR A 300 26.34 -8.96 5.73
C THR A 300 25.36 -7.98 6.38
N ASN A 301 25.89 -6.85 6.88
CA ASN A 301 25.09 -5.77 7.45
C ASN A 301 24.38 -4.96 6.36
N TYR A 302 23.34 -4.23 6.77
CA TYR A 302 22.69 -3.24 5.91
C TYR A 302 23.64 -2.06 5.66
N GLU A 303 23.77 -1.64 4.42
CA GLU A 303 24.52 -0.45 4.01
C GLU A 303 23.56 0.76 3.94
N PRO A 304 23.82 1.84 4.72
CA PRO A 304 22.96 3.02 4.74
C PRO A 304 22.85 3.67 3.35
N LEU A 305 21.64 4.10 3.00
CA LEU A 305 21.44 4.92 1.81
C LEU A 305 21.99 6.34 2.04
N PRO A 306 22.57 6.96 1.01
CA PRO A 306 22.85 8.40 1.01
C PRO A 306 21.58 9.20 1.37
N THR A 307 21.76 10.27 2.14
CA THR A 307 20.60 11.03 2.68
C THR A 307 19.78 11.69 1.59
N ASP A 308 20.40 12.17 0.54
CA ASP A 308 19.75 12.75 -0.63
C ASP A 308 18.84 11.71 -1.32
N ILE A 309 19.36 10.52 -1.61
CA ILE A 309 18.59 9.41 -2.18
C ILE A 309 17.43 9.01 -1.24
N TYR A 310 17.70 8.84 0.06
CA TYR A 310 16.65 8.51 1.02
C TYR A 310 15.49 9.52 1.00
N ASN A 311 15.84 10.82 0.96
CA ASN A 311 14.86 11.91 1.00
C ASN A 311 13.92 11.92 -0.22
N GLU A 312 14.37 11.47 -1.39
CA GLU A 312 13.52 11.37 -2.60
C GLU A 312 12.28 10.49 -2.38
N TYR A 313 12.39 9.50 -1.47
CA TYR A 313 11.33 8.52 -1.21
C TYR A 313 10.53 8.79 0.06
N THR A 314 10.74 9.92 0.71
CA THR A 314 9.96 10.30 1.92
C THR A 314 8.58 10.83 1.55
N LEU A 315 7.64 10.71 2.50
CA LEU A 315 6.33 11.34 2.39
C LEU A 315 6.44 12.86 2.23
N ASP A 316 7.45 13.48 2.84
CA ASP A 316 7.68 14.92 2.70
C ASP A 316 7.93 15.31 1.23
N ASN A 317 8.84 14.62 0.56
CA ASN A 317 9.11 14.85 -0.86
C ASN A 317 7.91 14.49 -1.74
N TRP A 318 7.17 13.43 -1.38
CA TRP A 318 5.99 13.01 -2.13
C TRP A 318 4.88 14.08 -2.11
N VAL A 319 4.58 14.66 -0.94
CA VAL A 319 3.56 15.73 -0.85
C VAL A 319 4.01 17.00 -1.59
N ASN A 320 5.30 17.35 -1.54
CA ASN A 320 5.84 18.46 -2.32
C ASN A 320 5.66 18.23 -3.82
N THR A 321 5.94 17.02 -4.30
CA THR A 321 5.82 16.65 -5.73
C THR A 321 4.37 16.67 -6.21
N VAL A 322 3.46 16.03 -5.47
CA VAL A 322 2.06 15.86 -5.89
C VAL A 322 1.29 17.18 -5.80
N PHE A 323 1.47 17.93 -4.71
CA PHE A 323 0.72 19.17 -4.48
C PHE A 323 1.47 20.43 -4.95
N LYS A 324 2.75 20.31 -5.30
CA LYS A 324 3.62 21.42 -5.73
C LYS A 324 3.70 22.53 -4.67
N ILE A 325 4.05 22.14 -3.46
CA ILE A 325 4.17 23.01 -2.29
C ILE A 325 5.59 23.05 -1.76
#